data_80786a8c6f27da5a27de3068d933553b
#
_entry.id   80786a8c6f27da5a27de3068d933553b
#
_cell.length_a   1.000
_cell.length_b   1.000
_cell.length_c   1.000
_cell.angle_alpha   90.00
_cell.angle_beta   90.00
_cell.angle_gamma   90.00
#
_symmetry.space_group_name_H-M   'P 1'
#
loop_
_entity.id
_entity.type
_entity.pdbx_description
1 polymer ?
#
loop_
_entity_poly.entity_id
_entity_poly.type
_entity_poly.pdbx_seq_one_letter_code
_entity_poly.pdbx_strand_id
1 'polypeptide(L)'
;MNSKRRIAILLTLAIVVPLFACLNVSAAKTLTEGVSILNPRQNMRGEGYFWDNPKDTLTLSDLRIDTEDEYGLKITDGATVILKGDNRIKATKAALYIGGNVIFRGNGTLTLEGGETGILCNSTNNSDKLSITSGTFNVRGGTDAVRAEYSKVAMSGSAVLNLKSGKGYAANVRELIMSAGVTVDAQGSLYSSYSMLIQGANLTVSSDKAALLSDGTLKLESMKIKAGDSSSSLSDIAEYSGEKAISAVSTLDTRTKSILFGDRYPVAVDIILLIAVIAALAAAVVVPIVVRKKKAAAVIEQVKLAEAEAKKLKKEAKKNR
;
A
#
# COMPACT_ATOMS: atom_id res chain seq x y z
N MET A 1 12.99 -49.98 8.78
CA MET A 1 12.29 -48.67 8.63
C MET A 1 10.97 -48.92 7.93
N ASN A 2 9.83 -48.68 8.63
CA ASN A 2 8.49 -49.06 8.15
C ASN A 2 8.11 -48.33 6.84
N SER A 3 7.51 -49.04 5.91
CA SER A 3 7.02 -48.57 4.61
C SER A 3 6.24 -47.23 4.71
N LYS A 4 5.42 -47.07 5.74
CA LYS A 4 4.65 -45.86 6.03
C LYS A 4 5.53 -44.63 6.33
N ARG A 5 6.71 -44.83 6.95
CA ARG A 5 7.69 -43.72 7.18
C ARG A 5 8.41 -43.33 5.90
N ARG A 6 8.66 -44.25 4.97
CA ARG A 6 9.27 -43.95 3.67
C ARG A 6 8.31 -43.13 2.77
N ILE A 7 7.01 -43.49 2.79
CA ILE A 7 5.98 -42.73 2.03
C ILE A 7 5.80 -41.31 2.61
N ALA A 8 5.79 -41.18 3.94
CA ALA A 8 5.68 -39.82 4.56
C ALA A 8 6.89 -38.93 4.25
N ILE A 9 8.10 -39.47 4.24
CA ILE A 9 9.32 -38.73 3.90
C ILE A 9 9.34 -38.35 2.41
N LEU A 10 8.89 -39.26 1.52
CA LEU A 10 8.77 -38.97 0.10
C LEU A 10 7.70 -37.92 -0.21
N LEU A 11 6.56 -37.93 0.51
CA LEU A 11 5.51 -36.92 0.33
C LEU A 11 5.96 -35.54 0.86
N THR A 12 6.66 -35.47 1.99
CA THR A 12 7.23 -34.20 2.49
C THR A 12 8.31 -33.68 1.57
N LEU A 13 9.17 -34.53 1.02
CA LEU A 13 10.19 -34.09 0.06
C LEU A 13 9.56 -33.59 -1.26
N ALA A 14 8.48 -34.25 -1.73
CA ALA A 14 7.78 -33.85 -2.94
C ALA A 14 7.01 -32.52 -2.81
N ILE A 15 6.67 -32.08 -1.60
CA ILE A 15 6.00 -30.81 -1.34
C ILE A 15 7.04 -29.70 -1.05
N VAL A 16 8.12 -30.03 -0.35
CA VAL A 16 9.14 -29.05 0.06
C VAL A 16 10.06 -28.67 -1.11
N VAL A 17 10.41 -29.60 -2.00
CA VAL A 17 11.29 -29.33 -3.15
C VAL A 17 10.67 -28.35 -4.15
N PRO A 18 9.38 -28.45 -4.57
CA PRO A 18 8.79 -27.44 -5.44
C PRO A 18 8.56 -26.09 -4.72
N LEU A 19 8.36 -26.09 -3.38
CA LEU A 19 8.27 -24.83 -2.62
C LEU A 19 9.61 -24.07 -2.62
N PHE A 20 10.74 -24.77 -2.53
CA PHE A 20 12.08 -24.16 -2.65
C PHE A 20 12.45 -23.81 -4.11
N ALA A 21 11.93 -24.54 -5.10
CA ALA A 21 12.15 -24.19 -6.51
C ALA A 21 11.40 -22.91 -6.95
N CYS A 22 10.29 -22.56 -6.27
CA CYS A 22 9.59 -21.29 -6.48
C CYS A 22 10.26 -20.09 -5.80
N LEU A 23 11.30 -20.31 -4.96
CA LEU A 23 12.00 -19.23 -4.23
C LEU A 23 13.25 -18.71 -4.96
N ASN A 24 13.51 -19.13 -6.19
CA ASN A 24 14.46 -18.43 -7.06
C ASN A 24 13.80 -17.16 -7.64
N VAL A 25 13.30 -16.30 -6.77
CA VAL A 25 13.08 -14.90 -7.13
C VAL A 25 14.49 -14.32 -7.33
N SER A 26 14.90 -14.24 -8.57
CA SER A 26 16.10 -13.47 -8.93
C SER A 26 15.91 -12.08 -8.32
N ALA A 27 16.70 -11.73 -7.34
CA ALA A 27 16.64 -10.40 -6.75
C ALA A 27 16.84 -9.40 -7.88
N ALA A 28 15.88 -8.51 -8.08
CA ALA A 28 15.96 -7.48 -9.10
C ALA A 28 17.28 -6.72 -8.91
N LYS A 29 18.06 -6.59 -9.98
CA LYS A 29 19.32 -5.89 -9.94
C LYS A 29 19.10 -4.43 -9.58
N THR A 30 19.82 -3.94 -8.59
CA THR A 30 19.74 -2.53 -8.22
C THR A 30 20.62 -1.70 -9.16
N LEU A 31 20.05 -0.67 -9.76
CA LEU A 31 20.77 0.30 -10.55
C LEU A 31 21.46 1.31 -9.62
N THR A 32 22.71 1.61 -9.87
CA THR A 32 23.52 2.58 -9.12
C THR A 32 23.59 3.95 -9.79
N GLU A 33 22.98 4.08 -10.97
CA GLU A 33 22.86 5.32 -11.74
C GLU A 33 21.38 5.67 -11.92
N GLY A 34 21.08 6.95 -12.01
CA GLY A 34 19.75 7.45 -12.29
C GLY A 34 19.30 7.13 -13.72
N VAL A 35 18.00 6.90 -13.89
CA VAL A 35 17.38 6.65 -15.20
C VAL A 35 16.73 7.92 -15.72
N SER A 36 17.01 8.28 -16.97
CA SER A 36 16.42 9.47 -17.61
C SER A 36 15.56 9.09 -18.82
N ILE A 37 14.26 9.38 -18.72
CA ILE A 37 13.28 9.27 -19.80
C ILE A 37 12.82 10.70 -20.16
N LEU A 38 13.76 11.54 -20.55
CA LEU A 38 13.47 12.92 -20.99
C LEU A 38 13.58 13.00 -22.51
N ASN A 39 12.48 13.42 -23.17
CA ASN A 39 12.38 13.55 -24.63
C ASN A 39 12.91 12.31 -25.39
N PRO A 40 12.49 11.11 -25.03
CA PRO A 40 12.95 9.91 -25.67
C PRO A 40 12.47 9.86 -27.12
N ARG A 41 13.35 9.47 -28.05
CA ARG A 41 13.02 9.36 -29.49
C ARG A 41 12.70 7.94 -29.94
N GLN A 42 12.87 6.98 -29.09
CA GLN A 42 12.68 5.55 -29.34
C GLN A 42 12.31 4.81 -28.06
N ASN A 43 11.92 3.56 -28.22
CA ASN A 43 11.71 2.67 -27.07
C ASN A 43 13.00 2.51 -26.27
N MET A 44 12.87 2.52 -24.95
CA MET A 44 13.99 2.29 -24.03
C MET A 44 13.63 1.12 -23.11
N ARG A 45 14.59 0.25 -22.86
CA ARG A 45 14.44 -0.87 -21.92
C ARG A 45 15.65 -0.96 -21.02
N GLY A 46 15.40 -1.18 -19.75
CA GLY A 46 16.42 -1.48 -18.74
C GLY A 46 15.88 -2.44 -17.69
N GLU A 47 16.68 -2.66 -16.67
CA GLU A 47 16.28 -3.49 -15.53
C GLU A 47 15.12 -2.85 -14.78
N GLY A 48 13.97 -3.52 -14.75
CA GLY A 48 12.77 -3.05 -14.06
C GLY A 48 12.01 -1.92 -14.75
N TYR A 49 12.37 -1.48 -15.96
CA TYR A 49 11.60 -0.47 -16.69
C TYR A 49 11.55 -0.71 -18.20
N PHE A 50 10.45 -0.23 -18.80
CA PHE A 50 10.26 -0.19 -20.26
C PHE A 50 9.51 1.08 -20.65
N TRP A 51 10.11 1.86 -21.57
CA TRP A 51 9.48 3.00 -22.23
C TRP A 51 8.98 2.60 -23.62
N ASP A 52 7.68 2.75 -23.84
CA ASP A 52 7.02 2.57 -25.14
C ASP A 52 6.82 3.95 -25.76
N ASN A 53 7.71 4.34 -26.67
CA ASN A 53 7.75 5.68 -27.24
C ASN A 53 6.48 6.06 -28.03
N PRO A 54 5.92 5.19 -28.88
CA PRO A 54 4.67 5.50 -29.60
C PRO A 54 3.46 5.74 -28.70
N LYS A 55 3.50 5.29 -27.45
CA LYS A 55 2.39 5.40 -26.49
C LYS A 55 2.67 6.36 -25.34
N ASP A 56 3.84 6.98 -25.30
CA ASP A 56 4.32 7.79 -24.19
C ASP A 56 4.11 7.09 -22.84
N THR A 57 4.41 5.78 -22.79
CA THR A 57 4.10 4.93 -21.65
C THR A 57 5.37 4.34 -21.06
N LEU A 58 5.61 4.64 -19.76
CA LEU A 58 6.66 4.04 -18.96
C LEU A 58 6.06 2.94 -18.05
N THR A 59 6.47 1.72 -18.23
CA THR A 59 6.15 0.63 -17.30
C THR A 59 7.29 0.43 -16.34
N LEU A 60 7.02 0.48 -15.04
CA LEU A 60 7.93 0.12 -13.96
C LEU A 60 7.50 -1.24 -13.42
N SER A 61 8.44 -2.17 -13.29
CA SER A 61 8.19 -3.55 -12.87
C SER A 61 9.37 -4.03 -12.01
N ASP A 62 9.22 -3.94 -10.71
CA ASP A 62 10.24 -4.29 -9.71
C ASP A 62 11.55 -3.49 -9.89
N LEU A 63 11.43 -2.25 -10.37
CA LEU A 63 12.55 -1.32 -10.54
C LEU A 63 13.22 -1.01 -9.21
N ARG A 64 14.54 -1.09 -9.19
CA ARG A 64 15.35 -0.70 -8.03
C ARG A 64 16.46 0.23 -8.45
N ILE A 65 16.43 1.46 -7.92
CA ILE A 65 17.48 2.47 -8.09
C ILE A 65 17.94 2.91 -6.70
N ASP A 66 19.24 2.82 -6.44
CA ASP A 66 19.91 3.43 -5.28
C ASP A 66 21.15 4.13 -5.81
N THR A 67 21.07 5.45 -6.00
CA THR A 67 22.10 6.22 -6.71
C THR A 67 22.56 7.42 -5.89
N GLU A 68 23.83 7.78 -6.09
CA GLU A 68 24.41 9.04 -5.60
C GLU A 68 24.14 10.22 -6.56
N ASP A 69 23.46 9.98 -7.68
CA ASP A 69 23.03 11.06 -8.58
C ASP A 69 21.98 11.96 -7.91
N GLU A 70 21.86 13.18 -8.42
CA GLU A 70 20.84 14.12 -7.93
C GLU A 70 19.41 13.58 -8.09
N TYR A 71 19.14 12.82 -9.18
CA TYR A 71 17.82 12.33 -9.56
C TYR A 71 17.85 10.83 -9.84
N GLY A 72 16.96 10.09 -9.21
CA GLY A 72 16.84 8.65 -9.43
C GLY A 72 16.15 8.31 -10.75
N LEU A 73 14.95 8.85 -10.98
CA LEU A 73 14.21 8.67 -12.23
C LEU A 73 13.72 10.03 -12.73
N LYS A 74 14.02 10.35 -13.99
CA LYS A 74 13.49 11.55 -14.68
C LYS A 74 12.45 11.12 -15.70
N ILE A 75 11.28 11.77 -15.69
CA ILE A 75 10.16 11.46 -16.57
C ILE A 75 9.79 12.68 -17.39
N THR A 76 9.59 12.47 -18.69
CA THR A 76 9.20 13.49 -19.66
C THR A 76 7.74 13.94 -19.46
N ASP A 77 7.43 15.12 -20.00
CA ASP A 77 6.06 15.60 -20.16
C ASP A 77 5.21 14.64 -21.00
N GLY A 78 3.91 14.57 -20.72
CA GLY A 78 2.93 13.73 -21.39
C GLY A 78 2.94 12.25 -21.03
N ALA A 79 3.86 11.80 -20.17
CA ALA A 79 4.04 10.39 -19.88
C ALA A 79 2.90 9.78 -19.05
N THR A 80 2.53 8.56 -19.41
CA THR A 80 1.74 7.66 -18.55
C THR A 80 2.68 6.62 -17.90
N VAL A 81 2.69 6.56 -16.58
CA VAL A 81 3.49 5.57 -15.81
C VAL A 81 2.58 4.45 -15.30
N ILE A 82 2.92 3.22 -15.66
CA ILE A 82 2.22 2.02 -15.19
C ILE A 82 3.08 1.33 -14.13
N LEU A 83 2.55 1.23 -12.92
CA LEU A 83 3.20 0.56 -11.80
C LEU A 83 2.81 -0.91 -11.75
N LYS A 84 3.81 -1.80 -11.73
CA LYS A 84 3.71 -3.23 -11.48
C LYS A 84 4.73 -3.65 -10.44
N GLY A 85 4.37 -4.60 -9.57
CA GLY A 85 5.27 -5.10 -8.53
C GLY A 85 5.74 -4.02 -7.54
N ASP A 86 6.91 -4.21 -6.97
CA ASP A 86 7.49 -3.32 -5.95
C ASP A 86 8.66 -2.53 -6.49
N ASN A 87 8.45 -1.24 -6.73
CA ASN A 87 9.46 -0.32 -7.25
C ASN A 87 10.05 0.52 -6.12
N ARG A 88 11.36 0.69 -6.11
CA ARG A 88 12.07 1.53 -5.15
C ARG A 88 13.11 2.39 -5.83
N ILE A 89 13.08 3.68 -5.52
CA ILE A 89 14.02 4.66 -6.06
C ILE A 89 14.53 5.54 -4.92
N LYS A 90 15.88 5.60 -4.80
CA LYS A 90 16.56 6.47 -3.86
C LYS A 90 17.59 7.32 -4.62
N ALA A 91 17.69 8.61 -4.25
CA ALA A 91 18.62 9.57 -4.84
C ALA A 91 19.00 10.68 -3.84
N THR A 92 20.07 11.43 -4.15
CA THR A 92 20.59 12.44 -3.23
C THR A 92 19.73 13.71 -3.16
N LYS A 93 19.06 14.09 -4.23
CA LYS A 93 18.19 15.28 -4.30
C LYS A 93 16.73 14.89 -4.42
N ALA A 94 16.30 14.37 -5.56
CA ALA A 94 14.93 13.91 -5.74
C ALA A 94 14.87 12.49 -6.30
N ALA A 95 14.11 11.61 -5.62
CA ALA A 95 13.95 10.25 -6.11
C ALA A 95 13.26 10.23 -7.48
N LEU A 96 12.24 11.07 -7.66
CA LEU A 96 11.49 11.22 -8.90
C LEU A 96 11.48 12.69 -9.35
N TYR A 97 11.92 12.94 -10.60
CA TYR A 97 11.84 14.23 -11.27
C TYR A 97 10.81 14.17 -12.41
N ILE A 98 9.88 15.10 -12.43
CA ILE A 98 8.80 15.20 -13.42
C ILE A 98 8.93 16.51 -14.17
N GLY A 99 9.02 16.43 -15.51
CA GLY A 99 9.24 17.57 -16.40
C GLY A 99 7.98 18.28 -16.91
N GLY A 100 6.77 17.80 -16.57
CA GLY A 100 5.50 18.34 -17.07
C GLY A 100 4.30 17.49 -16.61
N ASN A 101 3.36 17.23 -17.53
CA ASN A 101 2.17 16.41 -17.24
C ASN A 101 2.54 14.94 -17.13
N VAL A 102 2.21 14.29 -16.02
CA VAL A 102 2.44 12.85 -15.84
C VAL A 102 1.25 12.21 -15.14
N ILE A 103 0.88 11.02 -15.61
CA ILE A 103 -0.19 10.22 -15.03
C ILE A 103 0.37 8.92 -14.49
N PHE A 104 0.17 8.63 -13.21
CA PHE A 104 0.47 7.35 -12.59
C PHE A 104 -0.77 6.49 -12.44
N ARG A 105 -0.64 5.22 -12.81
CA ARG A 105 -1.67 4.18 -12.64
C ARG A 105 -1.05 2.80 -12.47
N GLY A 106 -1.85 1.83 -12.08
CA GLY A 106 -1.44 0.44 -11.90
C GLY A 106 -1.73 -0.04 -10.47
N ASN A 107 -1.33 -1.26 -10.17
CA ASN A 107 -1.54 -1.90 -8.88
C ASN A 107 -0.23 -2.15 -8.11
N GLY A 108 0.88 -1.64 -8.63
CA GLY A 108 2.20 -1.75 -7.99
C GLY A 108 2.42 -0.73 -6.88
N THR A 109 3.51 -0.93 -6.17
CA THR A 109 4.03 -0.01 -5.16
C THR A 109 5.20 0.78 -5.72
N LEU A 110 5.28 2.07 -5.38
CA LEU A 110 6.41 2.94 -5.68
C LEU A 110 6.91 3.58 -4.40
N THR A 111 8.09 3.17 -3.95
CA THR A 111 8.77 3.72 -2.78
C THR A 111 9.85 4.70 -3.25
N LEU A 112 9.75 5.95 -2.82
CA LEU A 112 10.60 7.06 -3.22
C LEU A 112 11.29 7.67 -2.00
N GLU A 113 12.61 7.74 -2.03
CA GLU A 113 13.45 8.33 -0.98
C GLU A 113 14.38 9.38 -1.61
N GLY A 114 14.06 10.66 -1.47
CA GLY A 114 14.92 11.76 -1.89
C GLY A 114 15.63 12.44 -0.71
N GLY A 115 16.89 12.79 -0.86
CA GLY A 115 17.62 13.53 0.17
C GLY A 115 17.00 14.90 0.44
N GLU A 116 16.46 15.56 -0.57
CA GLU A 116 15.67 16.80 -0.43
C GLU A 116 14.17 16.53 -0.63
N THR A 117 13.79 15.87 -1.73
CA THR A 117 12.40 15.75 -2.15
C THR A 117 12.12 14.33 -2.69
N GLY A 118 11.01 13.73 -2.28
CA GLY A 118 10.61 12.44 -2.82
C GLY A 118 10.17 12.54 -4.28
N ILE A 119 9.22 13.44 -4.58
CA ILE A 119 8.73 13.77 -5.94
C ILE A 119 8.93 15.25 -6.19
N LEU A 120 9.69 15.59 -7.21
CA LEU A 120 9.93 16.96 -7.69
C LEU A 120 9.26 17.16 -9.05
N CYS A 121 8.21 17.97 -9.10
CA CYS A 121 7.65 18.50 -10.35
C CYS A 121 8.32 19.84 -10.65
N ASN A 122 9.26 19.84 -11.61
CA ASN A 122 10.05 21.01 -11.97
C ASN A 122 9.50 21.72 -13.21
N SER A 123 8.19 21.90 -13.25
CA SER A 123 7.55 22.72 -14.28
C SER A 123 7.43 24.17 -13.80
N THR A 124 7.55 25.11 -14.72
CA THR A 124 7.20 26.52 -14.53
C THR A 124 5.83 26.85 -15.13
N ASN A 125 5.17 25.88 -15.72
CA ASN A 125 3.86 26.02 -16.34
C ASN A 125 2.76 25.68 -15.34
N ASN A 126 1.97 26.67 -14.96
CA ASN A 126 0.88 26.55 -13.99
C ASN A 126 -0.26 25.57 -14.43
N SER A 127 -0.29 25.17 -15.68
CA SER A 127 -1.26 24.18 -16.20
C SER A 127 -0.79 22.74 -16.08
N ASP A 128 0.49 22.50 -15.77
CA ASP A 128 1.04 21.15 -15.66
C ASP A 128 0.48 20.41 -14.45
N LYS A 129 0.29 19.10 -14.65
CA LYS A 129 -0.44 18.26 -13.72
C LYS A 129 0.24 16.93 -13.46
N LEU A 130 0.52 16.66 -12.20
CA LEU A 130 0.76 15.32 -11.71
C LEU A 130 -0.57 14.66 -11.34
N SER A 131 -0.94 13.58 -12.01
CA SER A 131 -2.15 12.81 -11.74
C SER A 131 -1.78 11.43 -11.18
N ILE A 132 -2.36 11.06 -10.04
CA ILE A 132 -2.18 9.73 -9.43
C ILE A 132 -3.56 9.10 -9.31
N THR A 133 -3.83 8.05 -10.10
CA THR A 133 -5.16 7.44 -10.20
C THR A 133 -5.28 6.09 -9.50
N SER A 134 -4.16 5.40 -9.31
CA SER A 134 -4.10 4.13 -8.58
C SER A 134 -2.65 3.76 -8.25
N GLY A 135 -2.47 2.74 -7.42
CA GLY A 135 -1.16 2.28 -6.92
C GLY A 135 -0.88 2.78 -5.51
N THR A 136 0.15 2.23 -4.90
CA THR A 136 0.61 2.61 -3.55
C THR A 136 1.91 3.39 -3.66
N PHE A 137 1.95 4.56 -3.05
CA PHE A 137 3.10 5.47 -3.06
C PHE A 137 3.60 5.68 -1.64
N ASN A 138 4.84 5.28 -1.37
CA ASN A 138 5.55 5.57 -0.13
C ASN A 138 6.61 6.62 -0.46
N VAL A 139 6.35 7.87 -0.10
CA VAL A 139 7.17 9.00 -0.54
C VAL A 139 7.80 9.69 0.66
N ARG A 140 9.13 9.75 0.66
CA ARG A 140 9.91 10.44 1.69
C ARG A 140 10.85 11.46 1.07
N GLY A 141 10.87 12.66 1.64
CA GLY A 141 11.87 13.67 1.34
C GLY A 141 12.51 14.24 2.60
N GLY A 142 13.77 14.60 2.53
CA GLY A 142 14.48 15.28 3.63
C GLY A 142 13.90 16.66 3.92
N THR A 143 13.35 17.33 2.93
CA THR A 143 12.58 18.56 3.05
C THR A 143 11.10 18.26 2.79
N ASP A 144 10.67 18.15 1.54
CA ASP A 144 9.28 17.89 1.17
C ASP A 144 9.12 16.45 0.63
N ALA A 145 8.00 15.77 0.93
CA ALA A 145 7.76 14.50 0.25
C ALA A 145 7.37 14.75 -1.21
N VAL A 146 6.47 15.70 -1.48
CA VAL A 146 6.09 16.13 -2.82
C VAL A 146 6.29 17.64 -2.96
N ARG A 147 7.05 18.06 -3.97
CA ARG A 147 7.21 19.47 -4.33
C ARG A 147 6.74 19.72 -5.76
N ALA A 148 5.70 20.54 -5.91
CA ALA A 148 5.08 20.88 -7.17
C ALA A 148 4.53 22.31 -7.14
N GLU A 149 5.40 23.26 -6.81
CA GLU A 149 5.05 24.66 -6.47
C GLU A 149 4.32 25.40 -7.60
N TYR A 150 4.54 24.99 -8.85
CA TYR A 150 3.89 25.57 -10.03
C TYR A 150 2.88 24.61 -10.68
N SER A 151 2.71 23.41 -10.15
CA SER A 151 1.90 22.39 -10.78
C SER A 151 0.70 21.99 -9.92
N LYS A 152 -0.33 21.46 -10.59
CA LYS A 152 -1.46 20.81 -9.96
C LYS A 152 -1.11 19.36 -9.62
N VAL A 153 -1.40 18.94 -8.41
CA VAL A 153 -1.37 17.53 -8.01
C VAL A 153 -2.79 17.04 -7.80
N ALA A 154 -3.21 16.05 -8.58
CA ALA A 154 -4.53 15.47 -8.51
C ALA A 154 -4.45 13.99 -8.18
N MET A 155 -5.14 13.58 -7.14
CA MET A 155 -5.26 12.20 -6.66
C MET A 155 -6.69 11.74 -6.81
N SER A 156 -6.91 10.58 -7.40
CA SER A 156 -8.25 10.05 -7.65
C SER A 156 -8.26 8.52 -7.65
N GLY A 157 -9.43 7.92 -7.78
CA GLY A 157 -9.59 6.47 -7.89
C GLY A 157 -9.16 5.75 -6.61
N SER A 158 -8.31 4.73 -6.73
CA SER A 158 -7.85 3.88 -5.62
C SER A 158 -6.39 4.17 -5.21
N ALA A 159 -5.91 5.39 -5.40
CA ALA A 159 -4.55 5.76 -5.03
C ALA A 159 -4.37 5.76 -3.50
N VAL A 160 -3.26 5.18 -3.05
CA VAL A 160 -2.84 5.16 -1.63
C VAL A 160 -1.49 5.87 -1.53
N LEU A 161 -1.41 6.90 -0.71
CA LEU A 161 -0.19 7.70 -0.53
C LEU A 161 0.20 7.77 0.94
N ASN A 162 1.43 7.38 1.22
CA ASN A 162 2.09 7.56 2.51
C ASN A 162 3.19 8.60 2.30
N LEU A 163 2.96 9.83 2.77
CA LEU A 163 3.84 10.97 2.56
C LEU A 163 4.58 11.31 3.85
N LYS A 164 5.89 11.45 3.78
CA LYS A 164 6.70 11.83 4.93
C LYS A 164 7.71 12.92 4.57
N SER A 165 7.54 14.09 5.15
CA SER A 165 8.52 15.17 5.08
C SER A 165 9.50 15.14 6.25
N GLY A 166 10.73 15.59 6.01
CA GLY A 166 11.72 15.78 7.08
C GLY A 166 11.59 17.11 7.79
N LYS A 167 11.59 18.23 7.04
CA LYS A 167 11.61 19.59 7.56
C LYS A 167 10.54 20.50 6.97
N GLY A 168 10.04 20.20 5.78
CA GLY A 168 9.10 21.01 5.02
C GLY A 168 7.66 20.47 5.08
N TYR A 169 7.08 20.28 3.92
CA TYR A 169 5.70 19.86 3.74
C TYR A 169 5.60 18.42 3.25
N ALA A 170 4.58 17.69 3.68
CA ALA A 170 4.26 16.41 3.06
C ALA A 170 3.83 16.59 1.59
N ALA A 171 3.15 17.71 1.29
CA ALA A 171 2.99 18.20 -0.07
C ALA A 171 3.12 19.72 -0.08
N ASN A 172 3.97 20.24 -0.97
CA ASN A 172 4.15 21.67 -1.27
C ASN A 172 3.80 21.86 -2.75
N VAL A 173 2.58 22.32 -3.02
CA VAL A 173 2.03 22.32 -4.38
C VAL A 173 1.33 23.63 -4.70
N ARG A 174 1.11 23.90 -5.99
CA ARG A 174 0.27 25.02 -6.40
C ARG A 174 -1.22 24.71 -6.16
N GLU A 175 -1.70 23.60 -6.67
CA GLU A 175 -3.07 23.13 -6.48
C GLU A 175 -3.08 21.68 -6.01
N LEU A 176 -3.88 21.36 -5.00
CA LEU A 176 -4.07 20.00 -4.52
C LEU A 176 -5.52 19.58 -4.67
N ILE A 177 -5.75 18.47 -5.37
CA ILE A 177 -7.08 17.89 -5.51
C ILE A 177 -7.03 16.44 -5.06
N MET A 178 -7.90 16.09 -4.13
CA MET A 178 -8.11 14.71 -3.68
C MET A 178 -9.59 14.35 -3.84
N SER A 179 -9.86 13.25 -4.54
CA SER A 179 -11.23 12.77 -4.79
C SER A 179 -11.55 11.53 -3.96
N ALA A 180 -12.81 11.15 -3.96
CA ALA A 180 -13.28 9.93 -3.28
C ALA A 180 -12.51 8.68 -3.72
N GLY A 181 -12.28 7.76 -2.78
CA GLY A 181 -11.52 6.53 -2.98
C GLY A 181 -10.02 6.65 -2.73
N VAL A 182 -9.48 7.87 -2.69
CA VAL A 182 -8.07 8.12 -2.35
C VAL A 182 -7.86 7.94 -0.84
N THR A 183 -6.73 7.35 -0.49
CA THR A 183 -6.25 7.27 0.91
C THR A 183 -4.91 7.96 1.03
N VAL A 184 -4.78 8.91 1.93
CA VAL A 184 -3.53 9.63 2.21
C VAL A 184 -3.21 9.57 3.70
N ASP A 185 -1.98 9.17 4.01
CA ASP A 185 -1.38 9.30 5.35
C ASP A 185 -0.16 10.22 5.22
N ALA A 186 -0.24 11.39 5.84
CA ALA A 186 0.78 12.42 5.71
C ALA A 186 1.41 12.76 7.07
N GLN A 187 2.72 12.64 7.14
CA GLN A 187 3.56 13.13 8.24
C GLN A 187 4.25 14.42 7.76
N GLY A 188 3.68 15.55 8.14
CA GLY A 188 3.95 16.90 7.68
C GLY A 188 2.70 17.55 7.10
N SER A 189 2.69 18.89 7.02
CA SER A 189 1.56 19.65 6.50
C SER A 189 1.33 19.39 5.01
N LEU A 190 0.08 19.44 4.58
CA LEU A 190 -0.29 19.62 3.18
C LEU A 190 -0.46 21.11 2.91
N TYR A 191 0.34 21.65 2.00
CA TYR A 191 0.34 23.06 1.64
C TYR A 191 0.03 23.27 0.16
N SER A 192 -0.81 24.25 -0.13
CA SER A 192 -1.03 24.73 -1.48
C SER A 192 -0.95 26.26 -1.54
N SER A 193 -0.25 26.78 -2.56
CA SER A 193 -0.12 28.22 -2.75
C SER A 193 -1.33 28.86 -3.44
N TYR A 194 -2.23 28.07 -4.05
CA TYR A 194 -3.38 28.59 -4.79
C TYR A 194 -4.70 27.96 -4.35
N SER A 195 -4.86 26.64 -4.40
CA SER A 195 -6.11 26.00 -3.99
C SER A 195 -5.91 24.56 -3.52
N MET A 196 -6.75 24.17 -2.57
CA MET A 196 -6.84 22.78 -2.07
C MET A 196 -8.32 22.36 -2.07
N LEU A 197 -8.63 21.28 -2.79
CA LEU A 197 -9.95 20.66 -2.82
C LEU A 197 -9.82 19.22 -2.33
N ILE A 198 -10.52 18.86 -1.27
CA ILE A 198 -10.56 17.50 -0.75
C ILE A 198 -12.02 17.06 -0.70
N GLN A 199 -12.35 16.05 -1.50
CA GLN A 199 -13.73 15.59 -1.69
C GLN A 199 -13.81 14.09 -1.45
N GLY A 200 -14.36 13.68 -0.32
CA GLY A 200 -14.61 12.27 0.01
C GLY A 200 -13.37 11.37 0.09
N ALA A 201 -12.18 11.95 0.23
CA ALA A 201 -10.94 11.19 0.40
C ALA A 201 -10.78 10.73 1.87
N ASN A 202 -10.07 9.62 2.09
CA ASN A 202 -9.62 9.20 3.42
C ASN A 202 -8.27 9.84 3.70
N LEU A 203 -8.23 10.81 4.60
CA LEU A 203 -7.04 11.60 4.87
C LEU A 203 -6.68 11.58 6.35
N THR A 204 -5.45 11.23 6.65
CA THR A 204 -4.82 11.41 7.97
C THR A 204 -3.62 12.33 7.79
N VAL A 205 -3.56 13.41 8.52
CA VAL A 205 -2.41 14.32 8.53
C VAL A 205 -1.96 14.55 9.96
N SER A 206 -0.66 14.47 10.18
CA SER A 206 0.00 14.81 11.43
C SER A 206 1.18 15.74 11.15
N SER A 207 1.26 16.88 11.81
CA SER A 207 2.28 17.90 11.58
C SER A 207 2.59 18.67 12.85
N ASP A 208 3.81 19.19 12.96
CA ASP A 208 4.18 20.16 14.03
C ASP A 208 3.58 21.53 13.77
N LYS A 209 3.12 21.79 12.53
CA LYS A 209 2.45 23.01 12.07
C LYS A 209 0.98 22.74 11.83
N ALA A 210 0.29 23.61 11.11
CA ALA A 210 -1.07 23.33 10.66
C ALA A 210 -1.11 22.12 9.72
N ALA A 211 -2.07 21.22 9.90
CA ALA A 211 -2.20 20.02 9.08
C ALA A 211 -2.48 20.33 7.61
N LEU A 212 -3.40 21.27 7.35
CA LEU A 212 -3.75 21.79 6.03
C LEU A 212 -3.48 23.29 5.98
N LEU A 213 -2.81 23.72 4.93
CA LEU A 213 -2.46 25.11 4.65
C LEU A 213 -2.79 25.47 3.21
N SER A 214 -3.52 26.56 2.97
CA SER A 214 -3.72 27.10 1.64
C SER A 214 -3.66 28.62 1.68
N ASP A 215 -2.82 29.21 0.85
CA ASP A 215 -2.77 30.68 0.71
C ASP A 215 -3.98 31.24 -0.07
N GLY A 216 -4.66 30.38 -0.82
CA GLY A 216 -5.86 30.71 -1.56
C GLY A 216 -7.10 30.00 -1.01
N THR A 217 -7.66 29.10 -1.80
CA THR A 217 -8.91 28.42 -1.46
C THR A 217 -8.66 27.06 -0.82
N LEU A 218 -9.27 26.79 0.33
CA LEU A 218 -9.36 25.44 0.90
C LEU A 218 -10.82 25.03 0.95
N LYS A 219 -11.17 23.97 0.22
CA LYS A 219 -12.53 23.44 0.13
C LYS A 219 -12.56 21.97 0.54
N LEU A 220 -13.45 21.67 1.48
CA LEU A 220 -13.68 20.31 1.98
C LEU A 220 -15.11 19.92 1.68
N GLU A 221 -15.32 18.78 1.03
CA GLU A 221 -16.65 18.34 0.62
C GLU A 221 -16.90 16.89 1.04
N SER A 222 -18.13 16.63 1.50
CA SER A 222 -18.64 15.27 1.78
C SER A 222 -17.78 14.47 2.76
N MET A 223 -17.41 15.08 3.91
CA MET A 223 -16.45 14.48 4.84
C MET A 223 -16.86 14.69 6.31
N LYS A 224 -16.59 13.68 7.13
CA LYS A 224 -16.51 13.83 8.58
C LYS A 224 -15.09 14.23 8.95
N ILE A 225 -14.95 15.22 9.80
CA ILE A 225 -13.66 15.77 10.19
C ILE A 225 -13.42 15.55 11.67
N LYS A 226 -12.27 15.01 12.00
CA LYS A 226 -11.71 15.02 13.36
C LYS A 226 -10.42 15.79 13.33
N ALA A 227 -10.24 16.71 14.24
CA ALA A 227 -9.03 17.49 14.34
C ALA A 227 -8.63 17.75 15.79
N GLY A 228 -7.36 17.97 16.01
CA GLY A 228 -6.80 18.20 17.34
C GLY A 228 -5.33 18.58 17.30
N ASP A 229 -4.75 18.75 18.48
CA ASP A 229 -3.34 19.13 18.62
C ASP A 229 -2.38 17.97 18.35
N SER A 230 -2.87 16.74 18.41
CA SER A 230 -2.10 15.53 18.11
C SER A 230 -3.04 14.42 17.60
N SER A 231 -2.49 13.37 17.03
CA SER A 231 -3.26 12.22 16.57
C SER A 231 -4.06 11.51 17.67
N SER A 232 -3.66 11.69 18.94
CA SER A 232 -4.34 11.12 20.11
C SER A 232 -5.42 12.03 20.71
N SER A 233 -5.48 13.30 20.32
CA SER A 233 -6.42 14.30 20.83
C SER A 233 -7.49 14.73 19.82
N LEU A 234 -7.78 13.89 18.82
CA LEU A 234 -8.74 14.19 17.77
C LEU A 234 -10.17 14.26 18.31
N SER A 235 -10.87 15.35 18.01
CA SER A 235 -12.28 15.54 18.32
C SER A 235 -13.08 15.84 17.06
N ASP A 236 -14.37 15.48 17.07
CA ASP A 236 -15.28 15.79 15.95
C ASP A 236 -15.50 17.31 15.86
N ILE A 237 -15.20 17.90 14.70
CA ILE A 237 -15.36 19.34 14.47
C ILE A 237 -16.69 19.64 13.81
N ALA A 238 -17.07 18.89 12.79
CA ALA A 238 -18.35 19.02 12.09
C ALA A 238 -18.59 17.86 11.13
N GLU A 239 -19.83 17.57 10.85
CA GLU A 239 -20.23 16.79 9.69
C GLU A 239 -20.41 17.78 8.53
N TYR A 240 -19.57 17.67 7.48
CA TYR A 240 -19.70 18.50 6.29
C TYR A 240 -20.53 17.78 5.24
N SER A 241 -21.73 18.23 5.02
CA SER A 241 -22.54 17.96 3.84
C SER A 241 -22.63 19.21 2.97
N GLY A 242 -21.97 19.19 1.81
CA GLY A 242 -22.02 20.29 0.83
C GLY A 242 -20.85 21.27 0.90
N GLU A 243 -20.89 22.26 -0.01
CA GLU A 243 -19.89 23.33 -0.12
C GLU A 243 -19.96 24.27 1.09
N LYS A 244 -19.00 24.20 2.00
CA LYS A 244 -18.77 25.24 2.97
C LYS A 244 -17.45 25.92 2.71
N ALA A 245 -17.52 27.21 2.44
CA ALA A 245 -16.33 28.05 2.33
C ALA A 245 -15.57 28.10 3.67
N ILE A 246 -14.36 27.99 3.58
CA ILE A 246 -13.09 28.09 4.28
C ILE A 246 -13.04 28.89 5.58
N SER A 247 -13.96 29.76 5.93
CA SER A 247 -13.89 30.52 7.18
C SER A 247 -13.90 29.63 8.44
N ALA A 248 -14.52 28.44 8.35
CA ALA A 248 -14.43 27.44 9.42
C ALA A 248 -13.11 26.66 9.41
N VAL A 249 -12.40 26.64 8.30
CA VAL A 249 -11.17 25.88 8.07
C VAL A 249 -9.93 26.76 8.30
N SER A 250 -10.03 28.07 8.21
CA SER A 250 -8.98 28.98 8.70
C SER A 250 -8.76 28.82 10.20
N THR A 251 -9.77 28.34 10.94
CA THR A 251 -9.63 27.96 12.35
C THR A 251 -8.89 26.63 12.54
N LEU A 252 -8.97 25.71 11.60
CA LEU A 252 -8.17 24.48 11.55
C LEU A 252 -6.72 24.79 11.23
N ASP A 253 -6.49 25.74 10.34
CA ASP A 253 -5.21 26.13 9.79
C ASP A 253 -4.23 26.64 10.86
N THR A 254 -4.74 27.38 11.84
CA THR A 254 -3.90 28.00 12.86
C THR A 254 -3.74 27.19 14.15
N ARG A 255 -4.57 26.17 14.38
CA ARG A 255 -4.64 25.45 15.65
C ARG A 255 -4.54 23.93 15.54
N THR A 256 -4.86 23.37 14.39
CA THR A 256 -4.94 21.91 14.21
C THR A 256 -3.65 21.35 13.67
N LYS A 257 -3.00 20.51 14.46
CA LYS A 257 -1.77 19.79 14.05
C LYS A 257 -2.03 18.40 13.49
N SER A 258 -3.20 17.85 13.78
CA SER A 258 -3.60 16.54 13.27
C SER A 258 -5.01 16.59 12.74
N ILE A 259 -5.24 15.93 11.61
CA ILE A 259 -6.54 15.86 10.97
C ILE A 259 -6.79 14.45 10.43
N LEU A 260 -8.02 13.98 10.60
CA LEU A 260 -8.50 12.69 10.08
C LEU A 260 -9.81 12.94 9.36
N PHE A 261 -9.90 12.49 8.11
CA PHE A 261 -11.10 12.52 7.29
C PHE A 261 -11.53 11.11 6.91
N GLY A 262 -12.83 10.93 6.75
CA GLY A 262 -13.43 9.68 6.29
C GLY A 262 -13.82 8.75 7.43
N ASP A 263 -14.68 7.79 7.10
CA ASP A 263 -15.06 6.70 7.99
C ASP A 263 -13.96 5.62 7.95
N ARG A 264 -12.87 5.83 8.65
CA ARG A 264 -12.00 4.70 8.97
C ARG A 264 -12.70 3.85 10.03
N TYR A 265 -12.96 2.61 9.70
CA TYR A 265 -13.32 1.63 10.71
C TYR A 265 -12.23 1.66 11.80
N PRO A 266 -12.61 1.75 13.08
CA PRO A 266 -11.61 1.69 14.14
C PRO A 266 -10.77 0.43 13.94
N VAL A 267 -9.46 0.55 14.10
CA VAL A 267 -8.48 -0.56 13.96
C VAL A 267 -8.91 -1.81 14.74
N ALA A 268 -9.67 -1.61 15.83
CA ALA A 268 -10.29 -2.70 16.59
C ALA A 268 -11.26 -3.56 15.76
N VAL A 269 -11.99 -2.98 14.79
CA VAL A 269 -12.92 -3.74 13.93
C VAL A 269 -12.15 -4.60 12.95
N ASP A 270 -11.06 -4.08 12.37
CA ASP A 270 -10.20 -4.84 11.46
C ASP A 270 -9.51 -6.00 12.18
N ILE A 271 -9.06 -5.78 13.42
CA ILE A 271 -8.47 -6.82 14.28
C ILE A 271 -9.52 -7.88 14.63
N ILE A 272 -10.74 -7.49 15.00
CA ILE A 272 -11.83 -8.42 15.32
C ILE A 272 -12.20 -9.25 14.08
N LEU A 273 -12.30 -8.62 12.91
CA LEU A 273 -12.60 -9.29 11.64
C LEU A 273 -11.48 -10.28 11.27
N LEU A 274 -10.23 -9.89 11.42
CA LEU A 274 -9.06 -10.74 11.19
C LEU A 274 -9.06 -11.95 12.14
N ILE A 275 -9.31 -11.73 13.43
CA ILE A 275 -9.42 -12.80 14.43
C ILE A 275 -10.56 -13.75 14.09
N ALA A 276 -11.72 -13.23 13.68
CA ALA A 276 -12.86 -14.04 13.27
C ALA A 276 -12.56 -14.91 12.03
N VAL A 277 -11.87 -14.36 11.04
CA VAL A 277 -11.42 -15.11 9.85
C VAL A 277 -10.41 -16.19 10.22
N ILE A 278 -9.42 -15.89 11.06
CA ILE A 278 -8.44 -16.87 11.54
C ILE A 278 -9.14 -17.98 12.34
N ALA A 279 -10.08 -17.64 13.22
CA ALA A 279 -10.84 -18.62 13.98
C ALA A 279 -11.70 -19.53 13.08
N ALA A 280 -12.35 -18.97 12.05
CA ALA A 280 -13.13 -19.73 11.08
C ALA A 280 -12.24 -20.70 10.26
N LEU A 281 -11.08 -20.25 9.81
CA LEU A 281 -10.10 -21.08 9.10
C LEU A 281 -9.55 -22.19 10.01
N ALA A 282 -9.22 -21.89 11.26
CA ALA A 282 -8.78 -22.88 12.23
C ALA A 282 -9.88 -23.93 12.50
N ALA A 283 -11.14 -23.50 12.67
CA ALA A 283 -12.28 -24.41 12.84
C ALA A 283 -12.48 -25.31 11.61
N ALA A 284 -12.36 -24.77 10.40
CA ALA A 284 -12.49 -25.54 9.16
C ALA A 284 -11.44 -26.66 9.02
N VAL A 285 -10.26 -26.49 9.62
CA VAL A 285 -9.19 -27.49 9.61
C VAL A 285 -9.29 -28.44 10.80
N VAL A 286 -9.47 -27.90 12.00
CA VAL A 286 -9.42 -28.68 13.25
C VAL A 286 -10.65 -29.57 13.41
N VAL A 287 -11.85 -29.04 13.10
CA VAL A 287 -13.11 -29.81 13.28
C VAL A 287 -13.12 -31.11 12.48
N PRO A 288 -12.78 -31.15 11.18
CA PRO A 288 -12.72 -32.40 10.43
C PRO A 288 -11.69 -33.40 10.98
N ILE A 289 -10.55 -32.91 11.49
CA ILE A 289 -9.51 -33.77 12.08
C ILE A 289 -10.02 -34.40 13.37
N VAL A 290 -10.67 -33.66 14.24
CA VAL A 290 -11.25 -34.15 15.49
C VAL A 290 -12.36 -35.14 15.21
N VAL A 291 -13.25 -34.88 14.26
CA VAL A 291 -14.34 -35.76 13.86
C VAL A 291 -13.78 -37.08 13.29
N ARG A 292 -12.75 -37.01 12.44
CA ARG A 292 -12.08 -38.20 11.90
C ARG A 292 -11.41 -39.06 13.00
N LYS A 293 -10.74 -38.40 13.97
CA LYS A 293 -10.15 -39.09 15.13
C LYS A 293 -11.20 -39.78 15.99
N LYS A 294 -12.34 -39.11 16.28
CA LYS A 294 -13.44 -39.73 17.04
C LYS A 294 -14.05 -40.92 16.31
N LYS A 295 -14.31 -40.81 14.98
CA LYS A 295 -14.81 -41.93 14.16
C LYS A 295 -13.81 -43.11 14.13
N ALA A 296 -12.52 -42.83 13.97
CA ALA A 296 -11.50 -43.88 13.99
C ALA A 296 -11.40 -44.60 15.36
N ALA A 297 -11.51 -43.85 16.47
CA ALA A 297 -11.53 -44.44 17.81
C ALA A 297 -12.74 -45.32 18.02
N ALA A 298 -13.94 -44.89 17.59
CA ALA A 298 -15.16 -45.70 17.66
C ALA A 298 -15.06 -47.02 16.86
N VAL A 299 -14.48 -46.96 15.65
CA VAL A 299 -14.24 -48.17 14.83
C VAL A 299 -13.25 -49.11 15.52
N ILE A 300 -12.18 -48.63 16.13
CA ILE A 300 -11.19 -49.43 16.85
C ILE A 300 -11.88 -50.12 18.05
N GLU A 301 -12.76 -49.46 18.75
CA GLU A 301 -13.50 -50.02 19.88
C GLU A 301 -14.45 -51.13 19.44
N GLN A 302 -15.19 -50.93 18.33
CA GLN A 302 -16.04 -51.97 17.75
C GLN A 302 -15.24 -53.22 17.31
N VAL A 303 -14.08 -53.03 16.70
CA VAL A 303 -13.19 -54.14 16.31
C VAL A 303 -12.71 -54.92 17.53
N LYS A 304 -12.34 -54.22 18.62
CA LYS A 304 -11.93 -54.90 19.87
C LYS A 304 -13.05 -55.70 20.49
N LEU A 305 -14.29 -55.21 20.49
CA LEU A 305 -15.47 -55.91 20.97
C LEU A 305 -15.73 -57.18 20.13
N ALA A 306 -15.71 -57.07 18.80
CA ALA A 306 -15.89 -58.19 17.90
C ALA A 306 -14.81 -59.27 18.06
N GLU A 307 -13.52 -58.86 18.26
CA GLU A 307 -12.43 -59.82 18.56
C GLU A 307 -12.62 -60.53 19.91
N ALA A 308 -13.14 -59.83 20.92
CA ALA A 308 -13.43 -60.41 22.23
C ALA A 308 -14.57 -61.44 22.16
N GLU A 309 -15.63 -61.19 21.41
CA GLU A 309 -16.73 -62.10 21.14
C GLU A 309 -16.26 -63.32 20.35
N ALA A 310 -15.46 -63.09 19.30
CA ALA A 310 -14.90 -64.20 18.53
C ALA A 310 -14.01 -65.12 19.38
N LYS A 311 -13.24 -64.54 20.34
CA LYS A 311 -12.46 -65.38 21.32
C LYS A 311 -13.33 -66.13 22.28
N LYS A 312 -14.49 -65.62 22.74
CA LYS A 312 -15.44 -66.32 23.58
C LYS A 312 -16.04 -67.52 22.84
N LEU A 313 -16.54 -67.27 21.62
CA LEU A 313 -17.11 -68.36 20.78
C LEU A 313 -16.10 -69.45 20.49
N LYS A 314 -14.81 -69.10 20.23
CA LYS A 314 -13.76 -70.13 20.06
C LYS A 314 -13.47 -70.98 21.33
N LYS A 315 -13.60 -70.35 22.53
CA LYS A 315 -13.45 -71.05 23.80
C LYS A 315 -14.63 -71.99 24.07
N GLU A 316 -15.86 -71.56 23.78
CA GLU A 316 -17.08 -72.39 23.92
C GLU A 316 -17.07 -73.55 22.95
N ALA A 317 -16.68 -73.33 21.69
CA ALA A 317 -16.54 -74.43 20.72
C ALA A 317 -15.47 -75.47 21.09
N LYS A 318 -14.42 -75.08 21.85
CA LYS A 318 -13.42 -76.02 22.38
C LYS A 318 -13.89 -76.81 23.63
N LYS A 319 -14.90 -76.32 24.37
CA LYS A 319 -15.43 -76.94 25.56
C LYS A 319 -16.49 -78.00 25.25
N ASN A 320 -17.10 -77.93 24.05
CA ASN A 320 -18.13 -78.78 23.55
C ASN A 320 -17.59 -79.84 22.60
N ARG A 321 -16.29 -80.05 22.50
CA ARG A 321 -15.59 -81.18 21.90
C ARG A 321 -14.92 -82.04 23.00
#